data_357a3dd1fc2e8cd70566b9e2ed8c9715
#
_entry.id   357a3dd1fc2e8cd70566b9e2ed8c9715
#
_cell.length_a   1.000
_cell.length_b   1.000
_cell.length_c   1.000
_cell.angle_alpha   90.00
_cell.angle_beta   90.00
_cell.angle_gamma   90.00
#
_symmetry.space_group_name_H-M   'P 1'
#
loop_
_entity.id
_entity.type
_entity.pdbx_description
1 polymer ?
#
loop_
_entity_poly.entity_id
_entity_poly.type
_entity_poly.pdbx_seq_one_letter_code
_entity_poly.pdbx_strand_id
1 'polypeptide(L)'
;MKDIERIKSVLIELLRDDYLLRETSKNWYKLKEHKEEINNYFKENLSYELIITSNMAKLQKYSVIGDKTKGIEDFYSYEEYAILSLTLDFLEDKYNDETILISELLEYIVSNYPVEKDWRERNINLSLIRVLKYCEEKKLLKKLDGSESDFVNEIESEILYENTGFSKYFMNTLPFNIGELDS
;
A
#
# COMPACT_ATOMS: atom_id res chain seq x y z
N MET A 1 -3.57 -30.91 17.45
CA MET A 1 -2.54 -31.11 16.39
C MET A 1 -3.14 -31.34 15.00
N LYS A 2 -4.26 -32.04 14.85
CA LYS A 2 -4.92 -32.24 13.52
C LYS A 2 -5.52 -30.97 12.91
N ASP A 3 -5.89 -29.98 13.72
CA ASP A 3 -6.55 -28.77 13.24
C ASP A 3 -5.60 -27.78 12.53
N ILE A 4 -4.36 -27.65 13.01
CA ILE A 4 -3.36 -26.74 12.40
C ILE A 4 -2.98 -27.18 10.98
N GLU A 5 -2.83 -28.47 10.70
CA GLU A 5 -2.52 -28.95 9.35
C GLU A 5 -3.60 -28.56 8.33
N ARG A 6 -4.85 -28.50 8.75
CA ARG A 6 -5.97 -28.09 7.90
C ARG A 6 -5.86 -26.63 7.44
N ILE A 7 -5.44 -25.72 8.33
CA ILE A 7 -5.34 -24.28 8.04
C ILE A 7 -3.93 -23.81 7.68
N LYS A 8 -2.94 -24.69 7.73
CA LYS A 8 -1.51 -24.37 7.54
C LYS A 8 -1.19 -23.56 6.28
N SER A 9 -1.82 -23.91 5.14
CA SER A 9 -1.62 -23.19 3.89
C SER A 9 -2.06 -21.72 3.96
N VAL A 10 -3.14 -21.45 4.69
CA VAL A 10 -3.64 -20.09 4.93
C VAL A 10 -2.70 -19.31 5.84
N LEU A 11 -2.24 -19.97 6.93
CA LEU A 11 -1.31 -19.35 7.88
C LEU A 11 -0.01 -18.92 7.19
N ILE A 12 0.55 -19.81 6.36
CA ILE A 12 1.78 -19.53 5.61
C ILE A 12 1.59 -18.35 4.64
N GLU A 13 0.49 -18.34 3.88
CA GLU A 13 0.21 -17.26 2.92
C GLU A 13 0.07 -15.92 3.63
N LEU A 14 -0.71 -15.84 4.73
CA LEU A 14 -0.89 -14.62 5.51
C LEU A 14 0.39 -14.12 6.20
N LEU A 15 1.32 -15.03 6.52
CA LEU A 15 2.62 -14.64 7.10
C LEU A 15 3.60 -14.12 6.05
N ARG A 16 3.57 -14.72 4.85
CA ARG A 16 4.49 -14.42 3.76
C ARG A 16 4.09 -13.18 3.00
N ASP A 17 2.80 -13.08 2.66
CA ASP A 17 2.28 -12.06 1.77
C ASP A 17 1.66 -10.89 2.56
N ASP A 18 1.71 -9.69 2.02
CA ASP A 18 1.09 -8.50 2.64
C ASP A 18 -0.44 -8.63 2.64
N TYR A 19 -1.01 -9.27 1.61
CA TYR A 19 -2.45 -9.49 1.44
C TYR A 19 -2.74 -10.87 0.86
N LEU A 20 -3.78 -11.52 1.38
CA LEU A 20 -4.42 -12.67 0.78
C LEU A 20 -5.65 -12.15 0.01
N LEU A 21 -5.55 -12.09 -1.31
CA LEU A 21 -6.58 -11.49 -2.16
C LEU A 21 -7.61 -12.55 -2.59
N ARG A 22 -8.89 -12.15 -2.58
CA ARG A 22 -10.00 -13.02 -2.99
C ARG A 22 -9.86 -13.55 -4.42
N GLU A 23 -9.38 -12.70 -5.33
CA GLU A 23 -9.31 -13.00 -6.77
C GLU A 23 -8.18 -13.97 -7.11
N THR A 24 -7.08 -13.94 -6.35
CA THR A 24 -5.86 -14.67 -6.70
C THR A 24 -5.53 -15.83 -5.76
N SER A 25 -5.98 -15.76 -4.48
CA SER A 25 -5.65 -16.78 -3.51
C SER A 25 -6.58 -17.99 -3.59
N LYS A 26 -5.97 -19.16 -3.75
CA LYS A 26 -6.65 -20.46 -3.65
C LYS A 26 -7.14 -20.75 -2.22
N ASN A 27 -6.59 -20.06 -1.24
CA ASN A 27 -6.92 -20.23 0.18
C ASN A 27 -8.07 -19.33 0.66
N TRP A 28 -8.66 -18.48 -0.20
CA TRP A 28 -9.70 -17.53 0.19
C TRP A 28 -10.91 -18.19 0.85
N TYR A 29 -11.46 -19.24 0.25
CA TYR A 29 -12.62 -19.93 0.81
C TYR A 29 -12.28 -20.66 2.11
N LYS A 30 -11.10 -21.28 2.18
CA LYS A 30 -10.61 -21.93 3.41
C LYS A 30 -10.42 -20.92 4.54
N LEU A 31 -9.90 -19.71 4.23
CA LEU A 31 -9.82 -18.61 5.19
C LEU A 31 -11.21 -18.25 5.74
N LYS A 32 -12.21 -18.12 4.87
CA LYS A 32 -13.57 -17.77 5.29
C LYS A 32 -14.21 -18.84 6.15
N GLU A 33 -14.01 -20.10 5.82
CA GLU A 33 -14.54 -21.26 6.56
C GLU A 33 -13.93 -21.38 7.96
N HIS A 34 -12.63 -21.09 8.10
CA HIS A 34 -11.88 -21.25 9.35
C HIS A 34 -11.44 -19.91 9.97
N LYS A 35 -12.18 -18.84 9.70
CA LYS A 35 -11.83 -17.49 10.12
C LYS A 35 -11.49 -17.36 11.60
N GLU A 36 -12.36 -17.90 12.46
CA GLU A 36 -12.20 -17.80 13.93
C GLU A 36 -10.97 -18.57 14.41
N GLU A 37 -10.77 -19.78 13.89
CA GLU A 37 -9.64 -20.64 14.23
C GLU A 37 -8.29 -19.96 13.83
N ILE A 38 -8.25 -19.38 12.63
CA ILE A 38 -7.08 -18.66 12.11
C ILE A 38 -6.80 -17.40 12.91
N ASN A 39 -7.84 -16.61 13.22
CA ASN A 39 -7.70 -15.40 14.01
C ASN A 39 -7.20 -15.71 15.43
N ASN A 40 -7.76 -16.72 16.09
CA ASN A 40 -7.33 -17.14 17.41
C ASN A 40 -5.87 -17.62 17.41
N TYR A 41 -5.48 -18.40 16.38
CA TYR A 41 -4.09 -18.84 16.24
C TYR A 41 -3.12 -17.66 16.20
N PHE A 42 -3.38 -16.65 15.37
CA PHE A 42 -2.50 -15.48 15.24
C PHE A 42 -2.51 -14.61 16.49
N LYS A 43 -3.66 -14.42 17.12
CA LYS A 43 -3.80 -13.63 18.34
C LYS A 43 -3.07 -14.26 19.52
N GLU A 44 -3.22 -15.56 19.71
CA GLU A 44 -2.63 -16.28 20.86
C GLU A 44 -1.12 -16.49 20.72
N ASN A 45 -0.64 -16.77 19.50
CA ASN A 45 0.76 -17.13 19.28
C ASN A 45 1.67 -15.96 18.87
N LEU A 46 1.11 -14.95 18.19
CA LEU A 46 1.92 -13.86 17.60
C LEU A 46 1.41 -12.46 17.98
N SER A 47 0.31 -12.35 18.71
CA SER A 47 -0.37 -11.09 19.02
C SER A 47 -0.72 -10.28 17.77
N TYR A 48 -0.97 -10.95 16.64
CA TYR A 48 -1.42 -10.33 15.39
C TYR A 48 -2.93 -10.38 15.28
N GLU A 49 -3.52 -9.39 14.63
CA GLU A 49 -4.95 -9.31 14.36
C GLU A 49 -5.23 -9.60 12.89
N LEU A 50 -6.27 -10.41 12.62
CA LEU A 50 -6.68 -10.74 11.27
C LEU A 50 -7.76 -9.79 10.79
N ILE A 51 -7.44 -8.96 9.80
CA ILE A 51 -8.40 -8.07 9.12
C ILE A 51 -8.91 -8.80 7.87
N ILE A 52 -10.23 -8.87 7.70
CA ILE A 52 -10.89 -9.46 6.51
C ILE A 52 -11.92 -8.48 5.99
N THR A 53 -11.81 -8.14 4.71
CA THR A 53 -12.80 -7.36 3.96
C THR A 53 -13.55 -8.24 2.94
N SER A 54 -14.26 -7.64 2.01
CA SER A 54 -14.94 -8.35 0.91
C SER A 54 -13.96 -8.98 -0.10
N ASN A 55 -12.80 -8.38 -0.30
CA ASN A 55 -11.86 -8.69 -1.38
C ASN A 55 -10.45 -9.06 -0.92
N MET A 56 -10.09 -8.80 0.35
CA MET A 56 -8.77 -9.14 0.87
C MET A 56 -8.79 -9.56 2.33
N ALA A 57 -7.74 -10.26 2.76
CA ALA A 57 -7.41 -10.49 4.15
C ALA A 57 -5.94 -10.15 4.41
N LYS A 58 -5.64 -9.66 5.61
CA LYS A 58 -4.33 -9.18 6.01
C LYS A 58 -4.09 -9.42 7.48
N LEU A 59 -2.85 -9.70 7.87
CA LEU A 59 -2.43 -9.66 9.27
C LEU A 59 -1.97 -8.26 9.66
N GLN A 60 -2.61 -7.70 10.68
CA GLN A 60 -2.11 -6.53 11.37
C GLN A 60 -0.97 -6.97 12.30
N LYS A 61 0.26 -6.75 11.82
CA LYS A 61 1.49 -7.08 12.58
C LYS A 61 1.86 -5.84 13.39
N TYR A 62 1.55 -5.83 14.68
CA TYR A 62 1.98 -4.74 15.56
C TYR A 62 3.49 -4.90 15.82
N SER A 63 4.28 -4.04 15.22
CA SER A 63 5.69 -3.94 15.57
C SER A 63 5.80 -3.13 16.86
N VAL A 64 6.20 -3.79 17.95
CA VAL A 64 6.46 -3.12 19.25
C VAL A 64 7.69 -2.20 19.15
N ILE A 65 8.54 -2.42 18.16
CA ILE A 65 9.71 -1.59 17.87
C ILE A 65 9.81 -1.50 16.35
N GLY A 66 9.32 -0.40 15.77
CA GLY A 66 9.64 -0.07 14.39
C GLY A 66 11.17 -0.03 14.24
N ASP A 67 11.71 -0.81 13.32
CA ASP A 67 13.13 -0.71 12.99
C ASP A 67 13.33 0.62 12.24
N LYS A 68 13.60 1.68 12.99
CA LYS A 68 13.83 3.04 12.47
C LYS A 68 15.00 3.12 11.47
N THR A 69 15.74 2.03 11.31
CA THR A 69 16.89 1.96 10.40
C THR A 69 16.53 1.41 9.01
N LYS A 70 15.34 0.84 8.86
CA LYS A 70 14.87 0.29 7.58
C LYS A 70 13.85 1.24 6.95
N GLY A 71 14.32 2.09 6.05
CA GLY A 71 13.48 2.82 5.12
C GLY A 71 12.87 1.90 4.05
N ILE A 72 12.08 2.47 3.14
CA ILE A 72 11.62 1.79 1.93
C ILE A 72 12.85 1.61 1.02
N GLU A 73 13.13 0.36 0.61
CA GLU A 73 14.38 -0.02 -0.06
C GLU A 73 14.62 0.76 -1.36
N ASP A 74 13.54 1.06 -2.08
CA ASP A 74 13.58 1.77 -3.37
C ASP A 74 13.53 3.30 -3.25
N PHE A 75 13.48 3.84 -2.02
CA PHE A 75 13.43 5.29 -1.78
C PHE A 75 14.82 5.83 -1.43
N TYR A 76 15.26 6.82 -2.19
CA TYR A 76 16.60 7.38 -2.08
C TYR A 76 16.64 8.78 -1.45
N SER A 77 15.46 9.41 -1.27
CA SER A 77 15.36 10.77 -0.74
C SER A 77 14.12 10.96 0.13
N TYR A 78 14.13 12.00 0.96
CA TYR A 78 12.94 12.42 1.72
C TYR A 78 11.78 12.87 0.82
N GLU A 79 12.07 13.24 -0.41
CA GLU A 79 11.08 13.64 -1.40
C GLU A 79 10.11 12.50 -1.73
N GLU A 80 10.61 11.28 -1.90
CA GLU A 80 9.77 10.11 -2.16
C GLU A 80 8.83 9.81 -0.99
N TYR A 81 9.29 10.00 0.26
CA TYR A 81 8.41 9.86 1.43
C TYR A 81 7.34 10.94 1.50
N ALA A 82 7.67 12.19 1.16
CA ALA A 82 6.70 13.28 1.09
C ALA A 82 5.66 13.04 -0.02
N ILE A 83 6.11 12.61 -1.20
CA ILE A 83 5.22 12.23 -2.32
C ILE A 83 4.33 11.05 -1.92
N LEU A 84 4.86 10.03 -1.25
CA LEU A 84 4.07 8.89 -0.76
C LEU A 84 3.00 9.36 0.22
N SER A 85 3.36 10.22 1.18
CA SER A 85 2.41 10.73 2.17
C SER A 85 1.26 11.49 1.52
N LEU A 86 1.56 12.38 0.55
CA LEU A 86 0.54 13.11 -0.20
C LEU A 86 -0.28 12.19 -1.12
N THR A 87 0.33 11.15 -1.69
CA THR A 87 -0.39 10.13 -2.46
C THR A 87 -1.38 9.37 -1.59
N LEU A 88 -0.99 8.95 -0.39
CA LEU A 88 -1.87 8.27 0.55
C LEU A 88 -3.03 9.15 0.99
N ASP A 89 -2.75 10.41 1.30
CA ASP A 89 -3.75 11.43 1.65
C ASP A 89 -4.77 11.61 0.50
N PHE A 90 -4.29 11.77 -0.73
CA PHE A 90 -5.14 11.83 -1.91
C PHE A 90 -6.05 10.60 -2.09
N LEU A 91 -5.51 9.40 -1.83
CA LEU A 91 -6.26 8.14 -1.98
C LEU A 91 -7.31 7.94 -0.89
N GLU A 92 -7.17 8.57 0.29
CA GLU A 92 -8.17 8.48 1.36
C GLU A 92 -9.49 9.15 0.99
N ASP A 93 -9.43 10.22 0.20
CA ASP A 93 -10.61 10.95 -0.28
C ASP A 93 -11.29 10.29 -1.49
N LYS A 94 -10.66 9.27 -2.08
CA LYS A 94 -11.16 8.57 -3.26
C LYS A 94 -11.98 7.32 -2.90
N TYR A 95 -13.01 7.04 -3.71
CA TYR A 95 -13.77 5.79 -3.58
C TYR A 95 -12.95 4.58 -4.03
N ASN A 96 -13.30 3.41 -3.50
CA ASN A 96 -12.76 2.16 -4.03
C ASN A 96 -13.16 1.98 -5.48
N ASP A 97 -12.25 1.46 -6.29
CA ASP A 97 -12.41 1.25 -7.75
C ASP A 97 -12.56 2.57 -8.55
N GLU A 98 -12.31 3.74 -7.92
CA GLU A 98 -12.27 5.02 -8.62
C GLU A 98 -11.03 5.09 -9.51
N THR A 99 -11.23 5.54 -10.75
CA THR A 99 -10.14 5.79 -11.69
C THR A 99 -9.48 7.15 -11.43
N ILE A 100 -8.17 7.18 -11.52
CA ILE A 100 -7.32 8.34 -11.22
C ILE A 100 -6.36 8.55 -12.39
N LEU A 101 -6.33 9.76 -12.94
CA LEU A 101 -5.29 10.18 -13.86
C LEU A 101 -4.03 10.63 -13.09
N ILE A 102 -2.86 10.33 -13.61
CA ILE A 102 -1.60 10.77 -12.99
C ILE A 102 -1.52 12.30 -12.90
N SER A 103 -2.11 13.03 -13.85
CA SER A 103 -2.19 14.49 -13.82
C SER A 103 -3.00 15.01 -12.64
N GLU A 104 -4.10 14.36 -12.25
CA GLU A 104 -4.91 14.74 -11.07
C GLU A 104 -4.12 14.55 -9.77
N LEU A 105 -3.42 13.42 -9.65
CA LEU A 105 -2.56 13.15 -8.51
C LEU A 105 -1.39 14.14 -8.44
N LEU A 106 -0.76 14.43 -9.58
CA LEU A 106 0.35 15.39 -9.66
C LEU A 106 -0.12 16.79 -9.26
N GLU A 107 -1.29 17.25 -9.73
CA GLU A 107 -1.86 18.54 -9.36
C GLU A 107 -2.11 18.63 -7.85
N TYR A 108 -2.62 17.55 -7.24
CA TYR A 108 -2.80 17.47 -5.80
C TYR A 108 -1.46 17.57 -5.05
N ILE A 109 -0.46 16.80 -5.47
CA ILE A 109 0.87 16.81 -4.86
C ILE A 109 1.49 18.20 -4.96
N VAL A 110 1.49 18.81 -6.16
CA VAL A 110 2.02 20.17 -6.39
C VAL A 110 1.37 21.21 -5.46
N SER A 111 0.05 21.12 -5.32
CA SER A 111 -0.73 22.08 -4.52
C SER A 111 -0.51 21.95 -3.01
N ASN A 112 -0.15 20.76 -2.54
CA ASN A 112 0.01 20.46 -1.11
C ASN A 112 1.47 20.24 -0.69
N TYR A 113 2.43 20.33 -1.61
CA TYR A 113 3.83 20.18 -1.27
C TYR A 113 4.35 21.42 -0.49
N PRO A 114 5.06 21.22 0.63
CA PRO A 114 5.39 22.32 1.54
C PRO A 114 6.40 23.35 1.01
N VAL A 115 7.05 23.07 -0.11
CA VAL A 115 8.07 23.93 -0.71
C VAL A 115 7.81 24.07 -2.21
N GLU A 116 7.90 25.29 -2.73
CA GLU A 116 7.84 25.50 -4.18
C GLU A 116 8.95 24.72 -4.89
N LYS A 117 8.57 23.90 -5.86
CA LYS A 117 9.46 23.10 -6.70
C LYS A 117 9.06 23.21 -8.17
N ASP A 118 10.03 23.12 -9.06
CA ASP A 118 9.74 22.95 -10.47
C ASP A 118 9.42 21.47 -10.77
N TRP A 119 8.12 21.15 -10.76
CA TRP A 119 7.60 19.80 -11.02
C TRP A 119 7.79 19.34 -12.47
N ARG A 120 8.40 20.15 -13.33
CA ARG A 120 8.82 19.77 -14.70
C ARG A 120 10.21 19.13 -14.69
N GLU A 121 10.92 19.18 -13.57
CA GLU A 121 12.22 18.53 -13.46
C GLU A 121 12.08 17.01 -13.59
N ARG A 122 12.89 16.44 -14.47
CA ARG A 122 12.91 14.98 -14.71
C ARG A 122 13.13 14.17 -13.43
N ASN A 123 13.91 14.68 -12.50
CA ASN A 123 14.22 13.98 -11.25
C ASN A 123 12.97 13.83 -10.39
N ILE A 124 12.10 14.82 -10.36
CA ILE A 124 10.84 14.79 -9.61
C ILE A 124 9.89 13.76 -10.24
N ASN A 125 9.77 13.73 -11.57
CA ASN A 125 8.99 12.73 -12.27
C ASN A 125 9.49 11.31 -11.99
N LEU A 126 10.81 11.12 -11.91
CA LEU A 126 11.39 9.82 -11.54
C LEU A 126 11.08 9.44 -10.09
N SER A 127 11.08 10.40 -9.15
CA SER A 127 10.68 10.16 -7.76
C SER A 127 9.19 9.80 -7.67
N LEU A 128 8.33 10.51 -8.40
CA LEU A 128 6.90 10.19 -8.48
C LEU A 128 6.69 8.77 -9.03
N ILE A 129 7.34 8.39 -10.12
CA ILE A 129 7.21 7.05 -10.70
C ILE A 129 7.68 5.96 -9.73
N ARG A 130 8.77 6.18 -8.96
CA ARG A 130 9.20 5.22 -7.92
C ARG A 130 8.13 5.03 -6.84
N VAL A 131 7.53 6.13 -6.38
CA VAL A 131 6.44 6.07 -5.40
C VAL A 131 5.22 5.34 -5.96
N LEU A 132 4.83 5.61 -7.22
CA LEU A 132 3.70 4.92 -7.84
C LEU A 132 3.95 3.43 -8.02
N LYS A 133 5.16 3.02 -8.41
CA LYS A 133 5.54 1.59 -8.45
C LYS A 133 5.44 0.94 -7.09
N TYR A 134 5.94 1.61 -6.05
CA TYR A 134 5.78 1.13 -4.69
C TYR A 134 4.30 0.99 -4.30
N CYS A 135 3.45 1.96 -4.66
CA CYS A 135 2.00 1.88 -4.43
C CYS A 135 1.35 0.69 -5.19
N GLU A 136 1.80 0.39 -6.42
CA GLU A 136 1.36 -0.79 -7.17
C GLU A 136 1.80 -2.10 -6.49
N GLU A 137 3.06 -2.20 -6.07
CA GLU A 137 3.59 -3.38 -5.35
C GLU A 137 2.83 -3.62 -4.04
N LYS A 138 2.51 -2.55 -3.31
CA LYS A 138 1.72 -2.58 -2.08
C LYS A 138 0.21 -2.69 -2.34
N LYS A 139 -0.21 -2.83 -3.60
CA LYS A 139 -1.62 -2.97 -4.01
C LYS A 139 -2.51 -1.80 -3.59
N LEU A 140 -1.94 -0.62 -3.43
CA LEU A 140 -2.68 0.62 -3.14
C LEU A 140 -3.31 1.19 -4.41
N LEU A 141 -2.58 1.06 -5.51
CA LEU A 141 -2.98 1.43 -6.87
C LEU A 141 -2.87 0.22 -7.79
N LYS A 142 -3.71 0.21 -8.81
CA LYS A 142 -3.63 -0.74 -9.93
C LYS A 142 -3.55 0.06 -11.23
N LYS A 143 -2.45 -0.12 -11.96
CA LYS A 143 -2.31 0.52 -13.27
C LYS A 143 -3.27 -0.12 -14.26
N LEU A 144 -4.08 0.70 -14.93
CA LEU A 144 -5.02 0.30 -15.96
C LEU A 144 -4.47 0.53 -17.36
N ASP A 145 -3.79 1.67 -17.59
CA ASP A 145 -3.24 2.05 -18.89
C ASP A 145 -2.09 3.05 -18.73
N GLY A 146 -1.33 3.27 -19.80
CA GLY A 146 -0.23 4.23 -19.86
C GLY A 146 1.15 3.65 -19.58
N SER A 147 2.18 4.45 -19.86
CA SER A 147 3.60 4.09 -19.78
C SER A 147 4.37 5.09 -18.93
N GLU A 148 5.10 4.59 -17.93
CA GLU A 148 5.96 5.42 -17.07
C GLU A 148 7.11 6.04 -17.85
N SER A 149 7.64 5.32 -18.87
CA SER A 149 8.71 5.84 -19.71
C SER A 149 8.26 7.05 -20.53
N ASP A 150 7.03 7.00 -21.03
CA ASP A 150 6.45 8.09 -21.82
C ASP A 150 6.15 9.27 -20.91
N PHE A 151 5.59 9.05 -19.71
CA PHE A 151 5.36 10.10 -18.73
C PHE A 151 6.63 10.83 -18.29
N VAL A 152 7.75 10.12 -18.12
CA VAL A 152 9.04 10.73 -17.75
C VAL A 152 9.63 11.54 -18.89
N ASN A 153 9.40 11.13 -20.15
CA ASN A 153 10.00 11.75 -21.33
C ASN A 153 9.07 12.76 -22.02
N GLU A 154 7.75 12.62 -21.87
CA GLU A 154 6.72 13.42 -22.53
C GLU A 154 5.74 13.97 -21.47
N ILE A 155 5.76 15.28 -21.26
CA ILE A 155 4.96 15.96 -20.22
C ILE A 155 3.44 15.79 -20.42
N GLU A 156 2.99 15.43 -21.63
CA GLU A 156 1.58 15.28 -21.99
C GLU A 156 1.09 13.82 -21.95
N SER A 157 1.94 12.86 -21.55
CA SER A 157 1.48 11.48 -21.47
C SER A 157 0.77 11.22 -20.14
N GLU A 158 -0.35 10.49 -20.22
CA GLU A 158 -1.18 10.14 -19.07
C GLU A 158 -0.97 8.68 -18.67
N ILE A 159 -1.07 8.43 -17.37
CA ILE A 159 -1.19 7.08 -16.82
C ILE A 159 -2.49 7.01 -16.06
N LEU A 160 -3.25 5.95 -16.29
CA LEU A 160 -4.52 5.70 -15.64
C LEU A 160 -4.35 4.64 -14.55
N TYR A 161 -4.74 4.99 -13.34
CA TYR A 161 -4.74 4.10 -12.18
C TYR A 161 -6.16 3.86 -11.66
N GLU A 162 -6.32 2.79 -10.90
CA GLU A 162 -7.50 2.48 -10.11
C GLU A 162 -7.14 2.48 -8.64
N ASN A 163 -7.90 3.20 -7.81
CA ASN A 163 -7.76 3.13 -6.35
C ASN A 163 -8.31 1.81 -5.83
N THR A 164 -7.48 0.99 -5.21
CA THR A 164 -7.91 -0.30 -4.65
C THR A 164 -8.64 -0.18 -3.31
N GLY A 165 -8.57 0.99 -2.67
CA GLY A 165 -9.08 1.23 -1.32
C GLY A 165 -8.25 0.59 -0.20
N PHE A 166 -7.05 0.09 -0.50
CA PHE A 166 -6.18 -0.55 0.50
C PHE A 166 -5.32 0.44 1.29
N SER A 167 -5.28 1.72 0.88
CA SER A 167 -4.57 2.80 1.60
C SER A 167 -4.94 2.86 3.08
N LYS A 168 -6.24 2.76 3.40
CA LYS A 168 -6.79 2.73 4.77
C LYS A 168 -6.19 1.65 5.69
N TYR A 169 -5.78 0.53 5.11
CA TYR A 169 -5.17 -0.59 5.83
C TYR A 169 -3.65 -0.54 5.81
N PHE A 170 -3.08 0.20 4.86
CA PHE A 170 -1.64 0.39 4.73
C PHE A 170 -1.10 1.36 5.78
N MET A 171 -1.77 2.48 6.02
CA MET A 171 -1.36 3.50 7.00
C MET A 171 -1.12 2.92 8.39
N ASN A 172 -1.92 1.93 8.80
CA ASN A 172 -1.78 1.26 10.10
C ASN A 172 -0.50 0.39 10.22
N THR A 173 0.25 0.20 9.14
CA THR A 173 1.50 -0.60 9.13
C THR A 173 2.77 0.21 9.01
N LEU A 174 2.66 1.51 8.79
CA LEU A 174 3.83 2.40 8.77
C LEU A 174 4.47 2.47 10.18
N PRO A 175 5.80 2.36 10.28
CA PRO A 175 6.50 2.30 11.57
C PRO A 175 6.53 3.63 12.33
N PHE A 176 5.89 4.67 11.82
CA PHE A 176 5.80 5.99 12.46
C PHE A 176 4.36 6.51 12.45
N ASN A 177 3.97 7.08 13.56
CA ASN A 177 2.79 7.92 13.65
C ASN A 177 3.15 9.25 12.96
N ILE A 178 2.54 9.54 11.82
CA ILE A 178 2.78 10.81 11.08
C ILE A 178 2.45 12.02 11.97
N GLY A 179 1.58 11.86 12.98
CA GLY A 179 1.25 12.90 13.96
C GLY A 179 2.35 13.24 14.98
N GLU A 180 3.47 12.51 15.02
CA GLU A 180 4.61 12.83 15.92
C GLU A 180 5.70 13.68 15.27
N LEU A 181 5.53 14.08 14.01
CA LEU A 181 6.48 14.94 13.30
C LEU A 181 6.27 16.45 13.57
N ASP A 182 5.20 16.83 14.29
CA ASP A 182 4.84 18.22 14.62
C ASP A 182 5.21 18.64 16.07
N SER A 183 6.16 17.98 16.70
CA SER A 183 6.63 18.34 18.04
C SER A 183 8.14 18.56 18.15
#